data_c73607a48a0db5ac0447b112683dfe34
#
_entry.id   c73607a48a0db5ac0447b112683dfe34
#
_cell.length_a   1.000
_cell.length_b   1.000
_cell.length_c   1.000
_cell.angle_alpha   90.00
_cell.angle_beta   90.00
_cell.angle_gamma   90.00
#
_symmetry.space_group_name_H-M   'P 1'
#
loop_
_entity.id
_entity.type
_entity.pdbx_description
1 polymer ?
#
loop_
_entity_poly.entity_id
_entity_poly.type
_entity_poly.pdbx_seq_one_letter_code
_entity_poly.pdbx_strand_id
1 'polypeptide(L)'
;MPRNIYDNILSDARVKLTELFKDNFRQQGFFGEKWVATKASKTNKRGRGSILIVTGAMRRSIRSMIRGMAVVFTSDRPYTALHNDGGNFAVTVRSHSRTSKKTGNTYTVRSHSRQMNMPQRQFIGDHEKVQQALGDIVFKRLQEFSQRLADDFNRH
;
A
#
# COMPACT_ATOMS: atom_id res chain seq x y z
N MET A 1 -12.06 -22.83 22.14
CA MET A 1 -11.20 -22.11 23.11
C MET A 1 -11.45 -20.61 22.94
N PRO A 2 -11.63 -19.84 24.04
CA PRO A 2 -11.72 -18.39 23.91
C PRO A 2 -10.42 -17.88 23.31
N ARG A 3 -10.52 -17.00 22.30
CA ARG A 3 -9.34 -16.38 21.67
C ARG A 3 -8.59 -15.58 22.72
N ASN A 4 -7.27 -15.75 22.77
CA ASN A 4 -6.41 -14.94 23.62
C ASN A 4 -6.57 -13.44 23.27
N ILE A 5 -6.43 -12.56 24.25
CA ILE A 5 -6.49 -11.10 24.04
C ILE A 5 -5.53 -10.65 22.93
N TYR A 6 -4.34 -11.25 22.84
CA TYR A 6 -3.36 -10.97 21.78
C TYR A 6 -3.88 -11.31 20.38
N ASP A 7 -4.56 -12.45 20.23
CA ASP A 7 -5.15 -12.86 18.94
C ASP A 7 -6.22 -11.87 18.47
N ASN A 8 -7.00 -11.34 19.42
CA ASN A 8 -8.01 -10.33 19.12
C ASN A 8 -7.37 -9.01 18.71
N ILE A 9 -6.34 -8.54 19.44
CA ILE A 9 -5.59 -7.33 19.11
C ILE A 9 -4.97 -7.44 17.71
N LEU A 10 -4.29 -8.55 17.41
CA LEU A 10 -3.65 -8.77 16.10
C LEU A 10 -4.68 -8.85 14.97
N SER A 11 -5.82 -9.49 15.23
CA SER A 11 -6.91 -9.59 14.24
C SER A 11 -7.50 -8.22 13.91
N ASP A 12 -7.79 -7.41 14.93
CA ASP A 12 -8.31 -6.05 14.74
C ASP A 12 -7.28 -5.14 14.08
N ALA A 13 -6.02 -5.20 14.51
CA ALA A 13 -4.92 -4.46 13.90
C ALA A 13 -4.77 -4.83 12.42
N ARG A 14 -4.83 -6.11 12.07
CA ARG A 14 -4.78 -6.56 10.67
C ARG A 14 -5.87 -5.92 9.83
N VAL A 15 -7.11 -5.94 10.30
CA VAL A 15 -8.26 -5.37 9.57
C VAL A 15 -8.09 -3.86 9.45
N LYS A 16 -7.90 -3.17 10.58
CA LYS A 16 -7.83 -1.71 10.63
C LYS A 16 -6.69 -1.14 9.79
N LEU A 17 -5.48 -1.70 9.92
CA LEU A 17 -4.33 -1.23 9.14
C LEU A 17 -4.48 -1.54 7.65
N THR A 18 -5.11 -2.67 7.28
CA THR A 18 -5.39 -2.97 5.88
C THR A 18 -6.33 -1.92 5.26
N GLU A 19 -7.34 -1.48 5.99
CA GLU A 19 -8.23 -0.41 5.55
C GLU A 19 -7.49 0.91 5.40
N LEU A 20 -6.73 1.33 6.40
CA LEU A 20 -5.95 2.57 6.38
C LEU A 20 -4.99 2.63 5.19
N PHE A 21 -4.23 1.55 4.93
CA PHE A 21 -3.31 1.50 3.81
C PHE A 21 -4.02 1.48 2.45
N LYS A 22 -5.17 0.83 2.34
CA LYS A 22 -5.99 0.86 1.12
C LYS A 22 -6.66 2.21 0.89
N ASP A 23 -6.93 2.97 1.95
CA ASP A 23 -7.49 4.32 1.84
C ASP A 23 -6.49 5.34 1.32
N ASN A 24 -5.19 5.17 1.55
CA ASN A 24 -4.14 5.99 0.96
C ASN A 24 -4.24 6.07 -0.57
N PHE A 25 -4.69 5.00 -1.22
CA PHE A 25 -4.95 5.02 -2.67
C PHE A 25 -6.14 5.90 -3.03
N ARG A 26 -7.22 5.88 -2.24
CA ARG A 26 -8.39 6.75 -2.48
C ARG A 26 -8.02 8.22 -2.29
N GLN A 27 -7.23 8.51 -1.25
CA GLN A 27 -6.76 9.85 -0.93
C GLN A 27 -5.68 10.36 -1.88
N GLN A 28 -5.09 9.46 -2.73
CA GLN A 28 -3.96 9.78 -3.62
C GLN A 28 -2.77 10.36 -2.86
N GLY A 29 -2.47 9.78 -1.69
CA GLY A 29 -1.45 10.26 -0.78
C GLY A 29 -1.20 9.29 0.36
N PHE A 30 -0.25 9.61 1.23
CA PHE A 30 0.05 8.88 2.44
C PHE A 30 -0.45 9.67 3.65
N PHE A 31 -1.56 9.23 4.24
CA PHE A 31 -2.23 9.84 5.39
C PHE A 31 -2.48 11.36 5.30
N GLY A 32 -2.65 11.88 4.09
CA GLY A 32 -2.92 13.29 3.82
C GLY A 32 -1.83 13.98 2.99
N GLU A 33 -0.62 13.46 2.99
CA GLU A 33 0.45 13.92 2.12
C GLU A 33 0.22 13.43 0.69
N LYS A 34 -0.08 14.36 -0.21
CA LYS A 34 -0.42 14.03 -1.61
C LYS A 34 0.77 13.48 -2.38
N TRP A 35 0.56 12.43 -3.14
CA TRP A 35 1.58 11.89 -4.04
C TRP A 35 1.93 12.84 -5.17
N VAL A 36 3.20 12.80 -5.58
CA VAL A 36 3.68 13.57 -6.73
C VAL A 36 2.88 13.19 -7.99
N ALA A 37 2.30 14.20 -8.63
CA ALA A 37 1.48 14.02 -9.82
C ALA A 37 2.28 13.43 -10.99
N THR A 38 1.68 12.53 -11.73
CA THR A 38 2.25 11.99 -12.97
C THR A 38 2.03 12.94 -14.14
N LYS A 39 2.83 12.82 -15.21
CA LYS A 39 2.58 13.55 -16.46
C LYS A 39 1.18 13.24 -17.01
N ALA A 40 0.74 11.99 -16.93
CA ALA A 40 -0.59 11.57 -17.38
C ALA A 40 -1.72 12.15 -16.51
N SER A 41 -1.52 12.29 -15.20
CA SER A 41 -2.51 12.92 -14.32
C SER A 41 -2.62 14.42 -14.56
N LYS A 42 -1.52 15.09 -14.91
CA LYS A 42 -1.49 16.53 -15.22
C LYS A 42 -2.19 16.87 -16.54
N THR A 43 -2.10 15.99 -17.55
CA THR A 43 -2.62 16.27 -18.88
C THR A 43 -4.07 15.85 -19.10
N ASN A 44 -4.63 15.11 -18.15
CA ASN A 44 -6.01 14.57 -18.17
C ASN A 44 -6.42 13.89 -19.50
N LYS A 45 -5.45 13.55 -20.37
CA LYS A 45 -5.65 13.02 -21.72
C LYS A 45 -6.42 11.69 -21.79
N ARG A 46 -6.69 11.06 -20.65
CA ARG A 46 -7.44 9.80 -20.55
C ARG A 46 -8.57 9.85 -19.53
N GLY A 47 -8.97 11.03 -19.06
CA GLY A 47 -10.07 11.19 -18.10
C GLY A 47 -9.86 10.55 -16.72
N ARG A 48 -8.64 10.12 -16.42
CA ARG A 48 -8.32 9.33 -15.22
C ARG A 48 -7.08 9.90 -14.52
N GLY A 49 -7.26 11.05 -13.88
CA GLY A 49 -6.20 11.72 -13.11
C GLY A 49 -5.70 10.95 -11.88
N SER A 50 -6.18 9.72 -11.68
CA SER A 50 -5.89 8.94 -10.48
C SER A 50 -4.55 8.21 -10.57
N ILE A 51 -3.69 8.42 -9.58
CA ILE A 51 -2.37 7.78 -9.46
C ILE A 51 -2.56 6.40 -8.84
N LEU A 52 -1.94 5.36 -9.43
CA LEU A 52 -1.92 3.97 -8.95
C LEU A 52 -3.27 3.23 -8.86
N ILE A 53 -4.40 3.85 -9.26
CA ILE A 53 -5.73 3.22 -9.20
C ILE A 53 -6.45 3.09 -10.55
N VAL A 54 -5.75 3.23 -11.67
CA VAL A 54 -6.37 3.09 -13.01
C VAL A 54 -7.15 1.77 -13.14
N THR A 55 -6.58 0.66 -12.72
CA THR A 55 -7.23 -0.66 -12.66
C THR A 55 -7.55 -1.10 -11.24
N GLY A 56 -7.03 -0.40 -10.22
CA GLY A 56 -7.10 -0.79 -8.82
C GLY A 56 -6.31 -2.07 -8.47
N ALA A 57 -5.54 -2.61 -9.41
CA ALA A 57 -4.82 -3.87 -9.22
C ALA A 57 -3.85 -3.83 -8.04
N MET A 58 -3.06 -2.75 -7.91
CA MET A 58 -2.12 -2.60 -6.79
C MET A 58 -2.85 -2.52 -5.44
N ARG A 59 -3.91 -1.72 -5.33
CA ARG A 59 -4.71 -1.64 -4.10
C ARG A 59 -5.30 -3.00 -3.71
N ARG A 60 -5.78 -3.78 -4.68
CA ARG A 60 -6.34 -5.13 -4.42
C ARG A 60 -5.27 -6.16 -4.09
N SER A 61 -4.03 -5.96 -4.53
CA SER A 61 -2.93 -6.90 -4.27
C SER A 61 -2.41 -6.85 -2.84
N ILE A 62 -2.70 -5.77 -2.10
CA ILE A 62 -2.28 -5.66 -0.69
C ILE A 62 -3.06 -6.66 0.13
N ARG A 63 -2.33 -7.59 0.73
CA ARG A 63 -2.81 -8.62 1.64
C ARG A 63 -2.14 -8.48 2.99
N SER A 64 -2.83 -8.93 4.02
CA SER A 64 -2.32 -8.95 5.38
C SER A 64 -2.48 -10.33 5.99
N MET A 65 -1.51 -10.74 6.78
CA MET A 65 -1.55 -12.00 7.53
C MET A 65 -0.92 -11.82 8.90
N ILE A 66 -1.33 -12.64 9.84
CA ILE A 66 -0.71 -12.70 11.17
C ILE A 66 0.38 -13.77 11.12
N ARG A 67 1.59 -13.43 11.54
CA ARG A 67 2.71 -14.35 11.71
C ARG A 67 3.32 -14.14 13.09
N GLY A 68 3.13 -15.12 13.98
CA GLY A 68 3.51 -14.97 15.39
C GLY A 68 2.79 -13.77 16.00
N MET A 69 3.54 -12.84 16.56
CA MET A 69 3.02 -11.61 17.19
C MET A 69 3.06 -10.38 16.27
N ALA A 70 3.08 -10.57 14.96
CA ALA A 70 3.16 -9.48 14.00
C ALA A 70 2.08 -9.58 12.92
N VAL A 71 1.62 -8.43 12.46
CA VAL A 71 0.82 -8.30 11.23
C VAL A 71 1.75 -7.99 10.08
N VAL A 72 1.81 -8.88 9.10
CA VAL A 72 2.68 -8.77 7.92
C VAL A 72 1.84 -8.38 6.71
N PHE A 73 2.27 -7.35 5.98
CA PHE A 73 1.66 -6.91 4.73
C PHE A 73 2.48 -7.39 3.54
N THR A 74 1.81 -7.92 2.54
CA THR A 74 2.42 -8.45 1.32
C THR A 74 1.67 -7.97 0.08
N SER A 75 2.34 -8.03 -1.06
CA SER A 75 1.73 -7.81 -2.38
C SER A 75 2.32 -8.78 -3.38
N ASP A 76 1.50 -9.26 -4.29
CA ASP A 76 1.90 -10.12 -5.41
C ASP A 76 2.40 -9.33 -6.63
N ARG A 77 2.43 -7.99 -6.56
CA ARG A 77 2.86 -7.13 -7.68
C ARG A 77 4.34 -6.75 -7.54
N PRO A 78 5.18 -7.06 -8.54
CA PRO A 78 6.63 -6.83 -8.46
C PRO A 78 7.00 -5.34 -8.38
N TYR A 79 6.10 -4.45 -8.81
CA TYR A 79 6.32 -3.01 -8.79
C TYR A 79 5.84 -2.32 -7.50
N THR A 80 5.34 -3.07 -6.52
CA THR A 80 4.80 -2.52 -5.27
C THR A 80 5.86 -1.78 -4.46
N ALA A 81 7.00 -2.43 -4.19
CA ALA A 81 8.12 -1.80 -3.48
C ALA A 81 8.64 -0.58 -4.25
N LEU A 82 8.78 -0.69 -5.57
CA LEU A 82 9.22 0.40 -6.43
C LEU A 82 8.36 1.67 -6.30
N HIS A 83 7.06 1.53 -6.18
CA HIS A 83 6.18 2.66 -5.97
C HIS A 83 6.15 3.14 -4.53
N ASN A 84 6.17 2.22 -3.55
CA ASN A 84 6.14 2.57 -2.14
C ASN A 84 7.39 3.35 -1.73
N ASP A 85 8.55 2.89 -2.15
CA ASP A 85 9.84 3.40 -1.69
C ASP A 85 10.43 4.44 -2.65
N GLY A 86 10.02 4.38 -3.93
CA GLY A 86 10.60 5.22 -4.97
C GLY A 86 12.07 4.88 -5.25
N GLY A 87 12.77 5.74 -5.96
CA GLY A 87 14.20 5.62 -6.17
C GLY A 87 14.65 5.70 -7.63
N ASN A 88 15.95 5.53 -7.83
CA ASN A 88 16.59 5.53 -9.13
C ASN A 88 16.94 4.11 -9.55
N PHE A 89 16.49 3.71 -10.73
CA PHE A 89 16.66 2.35 -11.24
C PHE A 89 17.25 2.37 -12.65
N ALA A 90 18.18 1.47 -12.90
CA ALA A 90 18.63 1.17 -14.24
C ALA A 90 17.71 0.11 -14.85
N VAL A 91 17.07 0.45 -15.95
CA VAL A 91 16.18 -0.48 -16.68
C VAL A 91 16.77 -0.80 -18.04
N THR A 92 16.95 -2.08 -18.30
CA THR A 92 17.40 -2.55 -19.63
C THR A 92 16.21 -2.57 -20.59
N VAL A 93 16.27 -1.76 -21.61
CA VAL A 93 15.34 -1.80 -22.75
C VAL A 93 15.88 -2.80 -23.75
N ARG A 94 15.11 -3.86 -24.01
CA ARG A 94 15.47 -4.86 -25.03
C ARG A 94 15.32 -4.29 -26.43
N SER A 95 16.10 -4.80 -27.38
CA SER A 95 15.95 -4.46 -28.80
C SER A 95 14.51 -4.75 -29.26
N HIS A 96 13.93 -3.81 -29.98
CA HIS A 96 12.57 -3.93 -30.53
C HIS A 96 12.38 -3.03 -31.75
N SER A 97 11.43 -3.37 -32.61
CA SER A 97 11.04 -2.53 -33.75
C SER A 97 10.06 -1.46 -33.30
N ARG A 98 10.21 -0.27 -33.86
CA ARG A 98 9.35 0.88 -33.61
C ARG A 98 9.03 1.60 -34.91
N THR A 99 7.77 1.97 -35.11
CA THR A 99 7.33 2.78 -36.25
C THR A 99 7.25 4.24 -35.87
N SER A 100 7.89 5.10 -36.66
CA SER A 100 7.82 6.54 -36.50
C SER A 100 6.43 7.06 -36.83
N LYS A 101 5.79 7.74 -35.92
CA LYS A 101 4.47 8.37 -36.17
C LYS A 101 4.53 9.52 -37.16
N LYS A 102 5.71 10.10 -37.37
CA LYS A 102 5.89 11.26 -38.27
C LYS A 102 6.15 10.83 -39.72
N THR A 103 6.89 9.74 -39.91
CA THR A 103 7.33 9.32 -41.27
C THR A 103 6.75 7.97 -41.70
N GLY A 104 6.07 7.22 -40.83
CA GLY A 104 5.60 5.86 -41.11
C GLY A 104 6.70 4.80 -41.16
N ASN A 105 7.97 5.17 -41.16
CA ASN A 105 9.07 4.23 -41.32
C ASN A 105 9.32 3.42 -40.04
N THR A 106 9.58 2.12 -40.21
CA THR A 106 9.94 1.22 -39.14
C THR A 106 11.47 1.18 -38.97
N TYR A 107 11.96 1.28 -37.74
CA TYR A 107 13.36 1.22 -37.38
C TYR A 107 13.57 0.37 -36.13
N THR A 108 14.76 -0.20 -35.98
CA THR A 108 15.13 -1.01 -34.83
C THR A 108 15.76 -0.14 -33.75
N VAL A 109 15.17 -0.18 -32.54
CA VAL A 109 15.79 0.36 -31.34
C VAL A 109 16.71 -0.70 -30.75
N ARG A 110 18.01 -0.41 -30.65
CA ARG A 110 18.99 -1.33 -30.05
C ARG A 110 18.78 -1.43 -28.53
N SER A 111 19.19 -2.57 -27.97
CA SER A 111 19.22 -2.74 -26.51
C SER A 111 20.08 -1.67 -25.87
N HIS A 112 19.57 -1.04 -24.83
CA HIS A 112 20.30 0.00 -24.09
C HIS A 112 19.82 0.07 -22.63
N SER A 113 20.66 0.58 -21.75
CA SER A 113 20.28 0.90 -20.37
C SER A 113 19.70 2.30 -20.29
N ARG A 114 18.63 2.47 -19.51
CA ARG A 114 17.99 3.75 -19.24
C ARG A 114 17.85 3.95 -17.73
N GLN A 115 18.27 5.10 -17.24
CA GLN A 115 17.98 5.52 -15.87
C GLN A 115 16.52 5.96 -15.75
N MET A 116 15.83 5.46 -14.75
CA MET A 116 14.47 5.82 -14.44
C MET A 116 14.38 6.28 -12.98
N ASN A 117 13.97 7.53 -12.79
CA ASN A 117 13.65 8.06 -11.47
C ASN A 117 12.16 7.83 -11.20
N MET A 118 11.85 7.06 -10.17
CA MET A 118 10.51 6.82 -9.70
C MET A 118 10.27 7.63 -8.43
N PRO A 119 9.38 8.63 -8.45
CA PRO A 119 9.04 9.35 -7.23
C PRO A 119 8.34 8.41 -6.24
N GLN A 120 8.70 8.55 -4.97
CA GLN A 120 8.05 7.81 -3.90
C GLN A 120 6.55 8.12 -3.87
N ARG A 121 5.76 7.07 -3.72
CA ARG A 121 4.32 7.11 -3.53
C ARG A 121 3.96 6.11 -2.45
N GLN A 122 4.40 6.44 -1.25
CA GLN A 122 4.19 5.58 -0.09
C GLN A 122 2.70 5.34 0.15
N PHE A 123 2.33 4.11 0.44
CA PHE A 123 0.97 3.71 0.80
C PHE A 123 0.95 2.70 1.95
N ILE A 124 2.09 2.09 2.28
CA ILE A 124 2.32 1.25 3.46
C ILE A 124 3.57 1.78 4.17
N GLY A 125 3.51 1.92 5.48
CA GLY A 125 4.65 2.34 6.30
C GLY A 125 4.22 2.79 7.67
N ASP A 126 5.20 3.23 8.46
CA ASP A 126 4.95 3.81 9.77
C ASP A 126 4.44 5.26 9.64
N HIS A 127 3.50 5.62 10.51
CA HIS A 127 2.91 6.94 10.59
C HIS A 127 2.18 7.12 11.92
N GLU A 128 2.05 8.33 12.40
CA GLU A 128 1.35 8.65 13.66
C GLU A 128 -0.08 8.07 13.70
N LYS A 129 -0.83 8.16 12.60
CA LYS A 129 -2.18 7.57 12.50
C LYS A 129 -2.18 6.04 12.62
N VAL A 130 -1.11 5.36 12.24
CA VAL A 130 -0.94 3.93 12.45
C VAL A 130 -0.75 3.65 13.93
N GLN A 131 0.12 4.42 14.59
CA GLN A 131 0.38 4.29 16.02
C GLN A 131 -0.87 4.59 16.85
N GLN A 132 -1.61 5.64 16.51
CA GLN A 132 -2.90 5.96 17.15
C GLN A 132 -3.90 4.81 17.00
N ALA A 133 -4.09 4.31 15.78
CA ALA A 133 -5.03 3.22 15.53
C ALA A 133 -4.66 1.93 16.30
N LEU A 134 -3.37 1.63 16.43
CA LEU A 134 -2.90 0.51 17.26
C LEU A 134 -3.16 0.77 18.74
N GLY A 135 -2.87 1.97 19.24
CA GLY A 135 -3.15 2.37 20.62
C GLY A 135 -4.63 2.21 20.98
N ASP A 136 -5.52 2.70 20.12
CA ASP A 136 -6.98 2.59 20.31
C ASP A 136 -7.45 1.13 20.38
N ILE A 137 -6.90 0.27 19.51
CA ILE A 137 -7.24 -1.16 19.51
C ILE A 137 -6.78 -1.84 20.79
N VAL A 138 -5.54 -1.59 21.22
CA VAL A 138 -4.98 -2.16 22.44
C VAL A 138 -5.79 -1.70 23.64
N PHE A 139 -6.04 -0.40 23.75
CA PHE A 139 -6.81 0.18 24.86
C PHE A 139 -8.22 -0.44 24.96
N LYS A 140 -8.93 -0.50 23.84
CA LYS A 140 -10.28 -1.10 23.77
C LYS A 140 -10.26 -2.56 24.23
N ARG A 141 -9.31 -3.36 23.76
CA ARG A 141 -9.23 -4.78 24.09
C ARG A 141 -8.83 -5.01 25.56
N LEU A 142 -7.99 -4.15 26.13
CA LEU A 142 -7.66 -4.19 27.55
C LEU A 142 -8.87 -3.84 28.42
N GLN A 143 -9.67 -2.84 28.03
CA GLN A 143 -10.92 -2.51 28.73
C GLN A 143 -11.90 -3.68 28.72
N GLU A 144 -12.13 -4.29 27.55
CA GLU A 144 -13.02 -5.46 27.42
C GLU A 144 -12.52 -6.65 28.26
N PHE A 145 -11.21 -6.84 28.34
CA PHE A 145 -10.61 -7.89 29.16
C PHE A 145 -10.78 -7.64 30.66
N SER A 146 -10.50 -6.41 31.13
CA SER A 146 -10.67 -6.06 32.53
C SER A 146 -12.14 -6.15 32.98
N GLN A 147 -13.07 -5.76 32.13
CA GLN A 147 -14.51 -5.89 32.42
C GLN A 147 -14.92 -7.35 32.58
N ARG A 148 -14.45 -8.24 31.71
CA ARG A 148 -14.75 -9.68 31.82
C ARG A 148 -14.19 -10.26 33.13
N LEU A 149 -12.97 -9.90 33.51
CA LEU A 149 -12.41 -10.32 34.79
C LEU A 149 -13.26 -9.86 35.98
N ALA A 150 -13.69 -8.58 35.98
CA ALA A 150 -14.56 -8.06 37.02
C ALA A 150 -15.90 -8.80 37.10
N ASP A 151 -16.51 -9.08 35.93
CA ASP A 151 -17.78 -9.83 35.87
C ASP A 151 -17.62 -11.27 36.36
N ASP A 152 -16.49 -11.93 36.07
CA ASP A 152 -16.19 -13.28 36.54
C ASP A 152 -15.96 -13.31 38.06
N PHE A 153 -15.27 -12.32 38.61
CA PHE A 153 -15.11 -12.17 40.07
C PHE A 153 -16.43 -11.98 40.81
N ASN A 154 -17.36 -11.21 40.23
CA ASN A 154 -18.65 -10.92 40.84
C ASN A 154 -19.66 -12.08 40.75
N ARG A 155 -19.38 -13.12 39.99
CA ARG A 155 -20.23 -14.33 39.84
C ARG A 155 -19.90 -15.43 40.87
N HIS A 156 -18.80 -15.31 41.55
CA HIS A 156 -18.37 -16.24 42.60
C HIS A 156 -18.49 -15.62 43.97
#